data_eb986830467f91949a6dbd9c6e4deb6d
#
_entry.id   eb986830467f91949a6dbd9c6e4deb6d
#
_cell.length_a   1.000
_cell.length_b   1.000
_cell.length_c   1.000
_cell.angle_alpha   90.00
_cell.angle_beta   90.00
_cell.angle_gamma   90.00
#
_symmetry.space_group_name_H-M   'P 1'
#
loop_
_entity.id
_entity.type
_entity.pdbx_description
1 polymer ?
#
loop_
_entity_poly.entity_id
_entity_poly.type
_entity_poly.pdbx_seq_one_letter_code
_entity_poly.pdbx_strand_id
1 'polypeptide(L)' 'DNMATTEALGLLETQGLVAALHATDDMLKASNVTLAGKEKIGAAYVTIMVRGDVAAVQTAIDVGRQTVERLGGKLI' A
#
# COMPACT_ATOMS: atom_id res chain seq x y z
N ASP A 1 21.38 11.61 15.11
CA ASP A 1 21.01 11.63 14.75
C ASP A 1 20.33 11.69 14.30
N ASN A 2 20.28 11.82 14.37
CA ASN A 2 19.63 11.67 14.04
C ASN A 2 19.15 11.71 13.16
N MET A 3 20.05 11.95 12.90
CA MET A 3 19.65 11.70 11.93
C MET A 3 18.71 10.91 11.78
N ALA A 4 18.28 11.09 12.14
CA ALA A 4 17.27 10.10 12.39
C ALA A 4 16.54 9.81 11.12
N THR A 5 16.47 8.56 10.81
CA THR A 5 15.69 8.10 9.69
C THR A 5 14.24 8.41 9.95
N THR A 6 13.63 9.22 9.13
CA THR A 6 12.21 9.48 9.25
C THR A 6 11.48 8.35 8.53
N GLU A 7 11.05 7.39 9.31
CA GLU A 7 10.30 6.26 8.77
C GLU A 7 8.81 6.55 8.89
N ALA A 8 8.10 6.36 7.80
CA ALA A 8 6.67 6.57 7.73
C ALA A 8 5.93 5.24 7.56
N LEU A 9 4.71 5.22 8.01
CA LEU A 9 3.79 4.11 7.79
C LEU A 9 2.68 4.58 6.86
N GLY A 10 2.49 3.87 5.76
CA GLY A 10 1.42 4.15 4.82
C GLY A 10 0.36 3.08 4.90
N LEU A 11 -0.88 3.49 4.68
CA LEU A 11 -2.03 2.62 4.77
C LEU A 11 -2.89 2.78 3.54
N LEU A 12 -3.25 1.67 2.90
CA LEU A 12 -4.19 1.66 1.79
C LEU A 12 -5.29 0.68 2.10
N GLU A 13 -6.52 1.20 2.19
CA GLU A 13 -7.69 0.37 2.42
C GLU A 13 -8.47 0.23 1.13
N THR A 14 -8.80 -0.99 0.76
CA THR A 14 -9.46 -1.26 -0.51
C THR A 14 -10.47 -2.38 -0.38
N GLN A 15 -11.42 -2.39 -1.29
CA GLN A 15 -12.35 -3.47 -1.49
C GLN A 15 -12.02 -4.15 -2.80
N GLY A 16 -11.87 -5.47 -2.77
CA GLY A 16 -11.54 -6.27 -3.94
C GLY A 16 -10.23 -7.03 -3.73
N LEU A 17 -10.32 -8.35 -3.59
CA LEU A 17 -9.14 -9.17 -3.27
C LEU A 17 -8.12 -9.18 -4.40
N VAL A 18 -8.58 -9.30 -5.63
CA VAL A 18 -7.67 -9.35 -6.78
C VAL A 18 -6.95 -8.01 -6.93
N ALA A 19 -7.70 -6.92 -6.84
CA ALA A 19 -7.12 -5.58 -6.91
C ALA A 19 -6.10 -5.37 -5.78
N ALA A 20 -6.41 -5.84 -4.57
CA ALA A 20 -5.50 -5.71 -3.44
C ALA A 20 -4.20 -6.48 -3.63
N LEU A 21 -4.25 -7.67 -4.21
CA LEU A 21 -3.06 -8.47 -4.48
C LEU A 21 -2.15 -7.77 -5.49
N HIS A 22 -2.73 -7.26 -6.57
CA HIS A 22 -1.97 -6.53 -7.58
C HIS A 22 -1.41 -5.22 -7.03
N ALA A 23 -2.22 -4.50 -6.24
CA ALA A 23 -1.79 -3.26 -5.62
C ALA A 23 -0.59 -3.49 -4.71
N THR A 24 -0.63 -4.53 -3.88
CA THR A 24 0.48 -4.87 -3.00
C THR A 24 1.76 -5.10 -3.79
N ASP A 25 1.67 -5.91 -4.85
CA ASP A 25 2.83 -6.21 -5.67
C ASP A 25 3.40 -4.96 -6.33
N ASP A 26 2.53 -4.14 -6.93
CA ASP A 26 2.95 -2.92 -7.60
C ASP A 26 3.56 -1.91 -6.62
N MET A 27 3.00 -1.80 -5.41
CA MET A 27 3.52 -0.91 -4.39
C MET A 27 4.94 -1.28 -3.99
N LEU A 28 5.19 -2.57 -3.80
CA LEU A 28 6.51 -3.06 -3.38
C LEU A 28 7.54 -2.93 -4.50
N LYS A 29 7.11 -2.95 -5.75
CA LYS A 29 7.99 -2.76 -6.88
C LYS A 29 8.28 -1.29 -7.19
N ALA A 30 7.35 -0.41 -6.86
CA ALA A 30 7.40 0.99 -7.28
C ALA A 30 8.38 1.82 -6.48
N SER A 31 8.62 1.47 -5.23
CA SER A 31 9.48 2.26 -4.37
C SER A 31 10.09 1.40 -3.28
N ASN A 32 11.05 1.98 -2.56
CA ASN A 32 11.78 1.25 -1.51
C ASN A 32 10.98 1.24 -0.21
N VAL A 33 9.95 0.41 -0.19
CA VAL A 33 9.12 0.20 0.99
C VAL A 33 9.09 -1.28 1.32
N THR A 34 8.79 -1.59 2.58
CA THR A 34 8.55 -2.96 3.03
C THR A 34 7.09 -3.11 3.40
N LEU A 35 6.57 -4.30 3.24
CA LEU A 35 5.22 -4.62 3.67
C LEU A 35 5.22 -4.75 5.18
N ALA A 36 4.56 -3.82 5.87
CA ALA A 36 4.49 -3.82 7.32
C ALA A 36 3.36 -4.71 7.83
N GLY A 37 2.32 -4.86 7.03
CA GLY A 37 1.20 -5.73 7.38
C GLY A 37 0.18 -5.76 6.25
N LYS A 38 -0.66 -6.78 6.29
CA LYS A 38 -1.74 -6.92 5.35
C LYS A 38 -2.87 -7.64 6.08
N GLU A 39 -4.02 -7.01 6.11
CA GLU A 39 -5.14 -7.52 6.87
C GLU A 39 -6.37 -7.62 6.00
N LYS A 40 -6.97 -8.79 5.98
CA LYS A 40 -8.19 -9.04 5.25
C LYS A 40 -9.33 -9.08 6.25
N ILE A 41 -10.33 -8.25 6.04
CA ILE A 41 -11.51 -8.19 6.90
C ILE A 41 -12.73 -8.56 6.08
N GLY A 42 -13.45 -9.57 6.52
CA GLY A 42 -14.62 -10.04 5.80
C GLY A 42 -14.25 -10.65 4.44
N ALA A 43 -15.15 -10.54 3.48
CA ALA A 43 -15.00 -11.24 2.20
C ALA A 43 -14.08 -10.51 1.22
N ALA A 44 -13.99 -9.19 1.28
CA ALA A 44 -13.33 -8.45 0.23
C ALA A 44 -12.56 -7.21 0.67
N TYR A 45 -12.58 -6.86 1.95
CA TYR A 45 -11.88 -5.67 2.44
C TYR A 45 -10.46 -6.03 2.84
N VAL A 46 -9.50 -5.25 2.35
CA VAL A 46 -8.09 -5.47 2.61
C VAL A 46 -7.43 -4.15 3.00
N THR A 47 -6.66 -4.19 4.07
CA THR A 47 -5.80 -3.09 4.48
C THR A 47 -4.37 -3.49 4.20
N ILE A 48 -3.65 -2.67 3.44
CA ILE A 48 -2.26 -2.89 3.09
C ILE A 48 -1.43 -1.83 3.80
N MET A 49 -0.45 -2.26 4.58
CA MET A 49 0.41 -1.34 5.34
C MET A 49 1.84 -1.48 4.83
N VAL A 50 2.44 -0.35 4.49
CA VAL A 50 3.83 -0.32 4.03
C VAL A 50 4.64 0.65 4.88
N ARG A 51 5.92 0.41 4.97
CA ARG A 51 6.85 1.20 5.77
C ARG A 51 8.07 1.56 4.93
N GLY A 52 8.54 2.78 5.11
CA GLY A 52 9.71 3.29 4.43
C GLY A 52 9.87 4.77 4.71
N ASP A 53 10.76 5.45 3.99
CA ASP A 53 10.82 6.90 4.15
C ASP A 53 9.55 7.54 3.55
N VAL A 54 9.31 8.80 3.91
CA VAL A 54 8.05 9.48 3.57
C VAL A 54 7.81 9.49 2.06
N ALA A 55 8.81 9.85 1.29
CA ALA A 55 8.66 9.93 -0.17
C ALA A 55 8.36 8.56 -0.79
N ALA A 56 9.06 7.52 -0.31
CA ALA A 56 8.85 6.17 -0.81
C ALA A 56 7.45 5.67 -0.48
N VAL A 57 6.97 5.96 0.73
CA VAL A 57 5.63 5.57 1.16
C VAL A 57 4.57 6.29 0.31
N GLN A 58 4.74 7.60 0.08
CA GLN A 58 3.80 8.36 -0.75
C GLN A 58 3.72 7.79 -2.17
N THR A 59 4.87 7.48 -2.76
CA THR A 59 4.91 6.87 -4.09
C THR A 59 4.20 5.52 -4.09
N ALA A 60 4.46 4.69 -3.10
CA ALA A 60 3.82 3.37 -3.01
C ALA A 60 2.30 3.50 -2.91
N ILE A 61 1.80 4.40 -2.07
CA ILE A 61 0.37 4.61 -1.90
C ILE A 61 -0.27 5.10 -3.21
N ASP A 62 0.36 6.03 -3.90
CA ASP A 62 -0.16 6.53 -5.16
C ASP A 62 -0.25 5.43 -6.22
N VAL A 63 0.77 4.61 -6.31
CA VAL A 63 0.78 3.46 -7.23
C VAL A 63 -0.30 2.46 -6.86
N GLY A 64 -0.43 2.16 -5.57
CA GLY A 64 -1.46 1.23 -5.09
C GLY A 64 -2.87 1.70 -5.43
N ARG A 65 -3.14 2.98 -5.24
CA ARG A 65 -4.45 3.56 -5.61
C ARG A 65 -4.73 3.41 -7.10
N GLN A 66 -3.76 3.74 -7.93
CA GLN A 66 -3.92 3.62 -9.38
C GLN A 66 -4.20 2.17 -9.79
N THR A 67 -3.49 1.23 -9.19
CA THR A 67 -3.69 -0.19 -9.48
C THR A 67 -5.10 -0.64 -9.10
N VAL A 68 -5.56 -0.26 -7.91
CA VAL A 68 -6.90 -0.62 -7.44
C VAL A 68 -7.96 -0.07 -8.39
N GLU A 69 -7.85 1.20 -8.77
CA GLU A 69 -8.81 1.83 -9.65
C GLU A 69 -8.80 1.19 -11.03
N ARG A 70 -7.63 0.91 -11.58
CA ARG A 70 -7.49 0.29 -12.90
C ARG A 70 -8.13 -1.09 -12.95
N LEU A 71 -8.07 -1.83 -11.85
CA LEU A 71 -8.58 -3.19 -11.78
C LEU A 71 -10.01 -3.29 -11.27
N GLY A 72 -10.69 -2.15 -11.13
CA GLY A 72 -12.10 -2.13 -10.75
C GLY A 72 -12.37 -2.35 -9.28
N GLY A 73 -11.34 -2.32 -8.44
CA GLY A 73 -11.51 -2.32 -6.98
C GLY A 73 -11.95 -0.95 -6.51
N LYS A 74 -12.29 -0.87 -5.22
CA LYS A 74 -12.72 0.39 -4.62
C LYS A 74 -11.77 0.78 -3.52
N LEU A 75 -11.42 2.06 -3.50
CA LEU A 75 -10.69 2.67 -2.38
C LEU A 75 -11.69 3.01 -1.29
N ILE A 76 -11.29 2.80 -0.07
CA ILE A 76 -12.12 3.10 1.10
C ILE A 76 -11.70 4.43 1.70
#